data_c0a4084381e5b8ab91ab3dd3f805f1ea
#
_entry.id   c0a4084381e5b8ab91ab3dd3f805f1ea
#
_cell.length_a   1.000
_cell.length_b   1.000
_cell.length_c   1.000
_cell.angle_alpha   90.00
_cell.angle_beta   90.00
_cell.angle_gamma   90.00
#
_symmetry.space_group_name_H-M   'P 1'
#
loop_
_entity.id
_entity.type
_entity.pdbx_description
1 polymer ?
#
loop_
_entity_poly.entity_id
_entity_poly.type
_entity_poly.pdbx_seq_one_letter_code
_entity_poly.pdbx_strand_id
1 'polypeptide(L)'
;MIFWGCMISAVQPFVEKATRFSLQRLGVALQEMPEATCCPDPEISRTLGGDLWLTLAARNLSIANRTSMDVTVICNGCFETLTKANAELRSDKAVSEKVNSILNRHGREYSGSSQIYHMISFLHDVVGPEAVKSKLVQALSGLKCSPQYGCRILRENLDLAPKFDRLVETLGAQLIHTDTERLCCGVPTMYADPDFSLHERSEVKLREIKQAGAECITLFCPACAERIERAQVTLRSEGEDFNIPVVNYLELLALCLGASPSEIGAHLHRVPLNPILERIRKTP
;
A
#
# COMPACT_ATOMS: atom_id res chain seq x y z
N MET A 1 -7.71 12.81 -6.41
CA MET A 1 -6.71 13.28 -5.41
C MET A 1 -5.99 12.10 -4.79
N ILE A 2 -4.74 12.27 -4.31
CA ILE A 2 -4.00 11.20 -3.65
C ILE A 2 -3.96 11.41 -2.14
N PHE A 3 -4.26 10.34 -1.40
CA PHE A 3 -4.12 10.28 0.06
C PHE A 3 -2.89 9.44 0.40
N TRP A 4 -1.80 10.09 0.81
CA TRP A 4 -0.53 9.43 1.12
C TRP A 4 -0.58 8.61 2.41
N GLY A 5 -1.32 9.08 3.41
CA GLY A 5 -1.29 8.52 4.75
C GLY A 5 0.02 8.79 5.48
N CYS A 6 0.14 8.28 6.71
CA CYS A 6 1.30 8.56 7.56
C CYS A 6 2.55 7.77 7.20
N MET A 7 2.41 6.49 6.82
CA MET A 7 3.56 5.60 6.58
C MET A 7 4.39 6.02 5.36
N ILE A 8 3.74 6.39 4.26
CA ILE A 8 4.45 6.82 3.05
C ILE A 8 5.18 8.13 3.32
N SER A 9 4.49 9.13 3.84
CA SER A 9 5.09 10.46 4.08
C SER A 9 6.21 10.45 5.11
N ALA A 10 6.09 9.66 6.18
CA ALA A 10 7.02 9.70 7.30
C ALA A 10 8.12 8.62 7.26
N VAL A 11 7.84 7.45 6.67
CA VAL A 11 8.72 6.28 6.77
C VAL A 11 9.21 5.78 5.42
N GLN A 12 8.38 5.87 4.38
CA GLN A 12 8.67 5.31 3.06
C GLN A 12 8.57 6.35 1.94
N PRO A 13 9.35 7.45 1.98
CA PRO A 13 9.29 8.50 0.96
C PRO A 13 9.68 8.00 -0.44
N PHE A 14 10.35 6.86 -0.53
CA PHE A 14 10.65 6.19 -1.78
C PHE A 14 9.39 5.68 -2.51
N VAL A 15 8.36 5.24 -1.79
CA VAL A 15 7.06 4.87 -2.39
C VAL A 15 6.37 6.10 -2.98
N GLU A 16 6.44 7.26 -2.31
CA GLU A 16 5.92 8.51 -2.86
C GLU A 16 6.65 8.92 -4.14
N LYS A 17 8.00 8.90 -4.13
CA LYS A 17 8.82 9.20 -5.32
C LYS A 17 8.46 8.29 -6.49
N ALA A 18 8.39 6.99 -6.26
CA ALA A 18 8.04 6.00 -7.27
C ALA A 18 6.61 6.22 -7.82
N THR A 19 5.66 6.54 -6.93
CA THR A 19 4.28 6.83 -7.33
C THR A 19 4.21 8.06 -8.22
N ARG A 20 4.85 9.15 -7.84
CA ARG A 20 4.88 10.40 -8.62
C ARG A 20 5.48 10.18 -9.99
N PHE A 21 6.61 9.49 -10.06
CA PHE A 21 7.26 9.14 -11.31
C PHE A 21 6.34 8.29 -12.19
N SER A 22 5.76 7.24 -11.63
CA SER A 22 4.89 6.31 -12.38
C SER A 22 3.66 7.01 -12.96
N LEU A 23 2.93 7.78 -12.14
CA LEU A 23 1.73 8.48 -12.58
C LEU A 23 2.06 9.52 -13.68
N GLN A 24 3.17 10.25 -13.53
CA GLN A 24 3.63 11.18 -14.56
C GLN A 24 3.92 10.47 -15.88
N ARG A 25 4.62 9.34 -15.86
CA ARG A 25 4.93 8.55 -17.06
C ARG A 25 3.69 7.94 -17.70
N LEU A 26 2.69 7.61 -16.91
CA LEU A 26 1.40 7.10 -17.38
C LEU A 26 0.48 8.23 -17.90
N GLY A 27 0.86 9.49 -17.75
CA GLY A 27 0.04 10.65 -18.15
C GLY A 27 -1.11 10.96 -17.20
N VAL A 28 -1.03 10.47 -15.96
CA VAL A 28 -2.04 10.70 -14.91
C VAL A 28 -1.68 11.94 -14.10
N ALA A 29 -2.55 12.94 -14.11
CA ALA A 29 -2.39 14.13 -13.29
C ALA A 29 -2.61 13.79 -11.82
N LEU A 30 -1.65 14.14 -10.97
CA LEU A 30 -1.71 13.94 -9.53
C LEU A 30 -2.15 15.24 -8.85
N GLN A 31 -3.23 15.16 -8.08
CA GLN A 31 -3.72 16.26 -7.24
C GLN A 31 -3.49 15.91 -5.76
N GLU A 32 -2.78 16.80 -5.06
CA GLU A 32 -2.51 16.65 -3.63
C GLU A 32 -3.76 16.86 -2.76
N MET A 33 -3.74 16.25 -1.58
CA MET A 33 -4.68 16.53 -0.49
C MET A 33 -3.97 17.32 0.61
N PRO A 34 -3.77 18.64 0.44
CA PRO A 34 -3.15 19.45 1.49
C PRO A 34 -3.99 19.36 2.77
N GLU A 35 -3.33 19.40 3.92
CA GLU A 35 -3.97 19.28 5.22
C GLU A 35 -4.49 17.86 5.58
N ALA A 36 -4.34 16.85 4.72
CA ALA A 36 -4.65 15.48 5.10
C ALA A 36 -3.76 15.02 6.26
N THR A 37 -4.35 14.24 7.17
CA THR A 37 -3.67 13.67 8.33
C THR A 37 -3.73 12.15 8.29
N CYS A 38 -3.31 11.46 9.36
CA CYS A 38 -3.49 10.02 9.50
C CYS A 38 -4.95 9.61 9.26
N CYS A 39 -5.18 8.42 8.68
CA CYS A 39 -6.52 7.94 8.28
C CYS A 39 -7.54 7.62 9.37
N PRO A 40 -7.35 7.61 10.60
CA PRO A 40 -6.73 6.90 11.67
C PRO A 40 -6.78 5.34 11.52
N ASP A 41 -5.90 4.62 12.21
CA ASP A 41 -5.87 3.15 12.11
C ASP A 41 -7.18 2.53 12.61
N PRO A 42 -7.83 1.65 11.81
CA PRO A 42 -9.16 1.16 12.14
C PRO A 42 -9.17 0.17 13.33
N GLU A 43 -8.09 -0.55 13.58
CA GLU A 43 -8.05 -1.53 14.66
C GLU A 43 -7.97 -0.85 16.05
N ILE A 44 -7.12 0.17 16.16
CA ILE A 44 -6.90 0.87 17.44
C ILE A 44 -7.96 1.97 17.63
N SER A 45 -8.16 2.81 16.63
CA SER A 45 -8.98 4.02 16.78
C SER A 45 -10.46 3.72 16.96
N ARG A 46 -11.01 2.68 16.29
CA ARG A 46 -12.41 2.25 16.49
C ARG A 46 -12.64 1.71 17.88
N THR A 47 -11.66 1.00 18.44
CA THR A 47 -11.75 0.44 19.79
C THR A 47 -11.71 1.53 20.84
N LEU A 48 -10.95 2.61 20.64
CA LEU A 48 -10.85 3.74 21.54
C LEU A 48 -12.05 4.69 21.47
N GLY A 49 -12.70 4.80 20.32
CA GLY A 49 -13.89 5.66 20.16
C GLY A 49 -14.34 5.76 18.70
N GLY A 50 -15.48 5.16 18.38
CA GLY A 50 -16.04 5.15 17.04
C GLY A 50 -16.28 6.55 16.46
N ASP A 51 -16.80 7.47 17.28
CA ASP A 51 -17.04 8.87 16.87
C ASP A 51 -15.75 9.59 16.47
N LEU A 52 -14.67 9.38 17.22
CA LEU A 52 -13.36 9.95 16.90
C LEU A 52 -12.83 9.42 15.58
N TRP A 53 -12.93 8.11 15.38
CA TRP A 53 -12.50 7.44 14.16
C TRP A 53 -13.27 7.98 12.93
N LEU A 54 -14.62 8.05 13.02
CA LEU A 54 -15.47 8.57 11.95
C LEU A 54 -15.18 10.05 11.66
N THR A 55 -15.03 10.87 12.71
CA THR A 55 -14.78 12.31 12.56
C THR A 55 -13.44 12.57 11.86
N LEU A 56 -12.38 11.86 12.22
CA LEU A 56 -11.08 12.03 11.60
C LEU A 56 -11.05 11.53 10.14
N ALA A 57 -11.73 10.42 9.86
CA ALA A 57 -11.89 9.93 8.49
C ALA A 57 -12.70 10.92 7.63
N ALA A 58 -13.84 11.39 8.13
CA ALA A 58 -14.69 12.38 7.48
C ALA A 58 -13.96 13.71 7.24
N ARG A 59 -13.13 14.15 8.20
CA ARG A 59 -12.28 15.33 8.05
C ARG A 59 -11.33 15.19 6.85
N ASN A 60 -10.69 14.03 6.68
CA ASN A 60 -9.83 13.80 5.51
C ASN A 60 -10.66 13.79 4.21
N LEU A 61 -11.79 13.09 4.20
CA LEU A 61 -12.68 13.04 3.03
C LEU A 61 -13.26 14.41 2.65
N SER A 62 -13.54 15.29 3.63
CA SER A 62 -14.04 16.64 3.39
C SER A 62 -13.12 17.49 2.49
N ILE A 63 -11.81 17.17 2.45
CA ILE A 63 -10.86 17.86 1.58
C ILE A 63 -11.18 17.57 0.10
N ALA A 64 -11.42 16.31 -0.24
CA ALA A 64 -11.79 15.90 -1.59
C ALA A 64 -13.22 16.33 -1.95
N ASN A 65 -14.14 16.27 -0.98
CA ASN A 65 -15.53 16.67 -1.19
C ASN A 65 -15.66 18.14 -1.62
N ARG A 66 -14.80 19.05 -1.12
CA ARG A 66 -14.80 20.47 -1.52
C ARG A 66 -14.55 20.70 -3.02
N THR A 67 -13.87 19.74 -3.67
CA THR A 67 -13.52 19.83 -5.09
C THR A 67 -14.26 18.80 -5.94
N SER A 68 -15.16 18.02 -5.33
CA SER A 68 -15.87 16.90 -5.97
C SER A 68 -14.94 15.92 -6.68
N MET A 69 -13.75 15.73 -6.14
CA MET A 69 -12.75 14.79 -6.67
C MET A 69 -12.78 13.48 -5.90
N ASP A 70 -12.45 12.40 -6.61
CA ASP A 70 -12.26 11.08 -6.00
C ASP A 70 -10.90 10.98 -5.30
N VAL A 71 -10.79 10.03 -4.37
CA VAL A 71 -9.61 9.80 -3.55
C VAL A 71 -8.95 8.48 -3.93
N THR A 72 -7.67 8.50 -4.27
CA THR A 72 -6.87 7.31 -4.48
C THR A 72 -5.94 7.08 -3.29
N VAL A 73 -5.91 5.85 -2.78
CA VAL A 73 -5.20 5.46 -1.55
C VAL A 73 -4.23 4.32 -1.86
N ILE A 74 -3.03 4.36 -1.30
CA ILE A 74 -2.01 3.31 -1.52
C ILE A 74 -2.03 2.27 -0.37
N CYS A 75 -2.24 2.71 0.87
CA CYS A 75 -2.19 1.85 2.05
C CYS A 75 -3.51 1.11 2.29
N ASN A 76 -3.45 -0.21 2.51
CA ASN A 76 -4.62 -1.03 2.83
C ASN A 76 -5.40 -0.56 4.06
N GLY A 77 -4.69 -0.15 5.12
CA GLY A 77 -5.33 0.37 6.34
C GLY A 77 -6.06 1.68 6.08
N CYS A 78 -5.45 2.59 5.32
CA CYS A 78 -6.09 3.84 4.94
C CYS A 78 -7.29 3.60 4.02
N PHE A 79 -7.18 2.68 3.07
CA PHE A 79 -8.28 2.30 2.19
C PHE A 79 -9.47 1.74 2.97
N GLU A 80 -9.22 0.78 3.87
CA GLU A 80 -10.25 0.22 4.73
C GLU A 80 -10.93 1.29 5.58
N THR A 81 -10.14 2.13 6.28
CA THR A 81 -10.70 3.19 7.12
C THR A 81 -11.58 4.14 6.34
N LEU A 82 -11.07 4.71 5.25
CA LEU A 82 -11.81 5.72 4.50
C LEU A 82 -13.04 5.13 3.82
N THR A 83 -12.95 3.91 3.29
CA THR A 83 -14.07 3.22 2.66
C THR A 83 -15.18 2.88 3.65
N LYS A 84 -14.83 2.30 4.82
CA LYS A 84 -15.79 1.97 5.87
C LYS A 84 -16.45 3.21 6.46
N ALA A 85 -15.66 4.24 6.79
CA ALA A 85 -16.20 5.48 7.30
C ALA A 85 -17.12 6.15 6.29
N ASN A 86 -16.74 6.19 5.00
CA ASN A 86 -17.58 6.72 3.94
C ASN A 86 -18.91 5.95 3.80
N ALA A 87 -18.87 4.62 3.88
CA ALA A 87 -20.06 3.77 3.80
C ALA A 87 -20.98 4.01 5.01
N GLU A 88 -20.45 4.02 6.23
CA GLU A 88 -21.20 4.26 7.46
C GLU A 88 -21.87 5.64 7.47
N LEU A 89 -21.11 6.68 7.14
CA LEU A 89 -21.61 8.06 7.08
C LEU A 89 -22.66 8.29 5.98
N ARG A 90 -22.60 7.53 4.89
CA ARG A 90 -23.61 7.59 3.82
C ARG A 90 -24.87 6.82 4.15
N SER A 91 -24.77 5.76 4.93
CA SER A 91 -25.93 4.91 5.29
C SER A 91 -26.69 5.40 6.51
N ASP A 92 -26.03 6.14 7.42
CA ASP A 92 -26.63 6.65 8.65
C ASP A 92 -26.58 8.19 8.68
N LYS A 93 -27.76 8.80 8.43
CA LYS A 93 -27.89 10.26 8.41
C LYS A 93 -27.66 10.88 9.79
N ALA A 94 -28.08 10.24 10.88
CA ALA A 94 -27.92 10.78 12.23
C ALA A 94 -26.43 10.81 12.62
N VAL A 95 -25.69 9.75 12.28
CA VAL A 95 -24.24 9.69 12.48
C VAL A 95 -23.53 10.76 11.64
N SER A 96 -23.92 10.91 10.37
CA SER A 96 -23.37 11.93 9.48
C SER A 96 -23.63 13.36 10.00
N GLU A 97 -24.84 13.66 10.47
CA GLU A 97 -25.19 14.96 11.07
C GLU A 97 -24.37 15.23 12.34
N LYS A 98 -24.19 14.22 13.21
CA LYS A 98 -23.34 14.31 14.40
C LYS A 98 -21.89 14.64 14.04
N VAL A 99 -21.31 13.92 13.09
CA VAL A 99 -19.94 14.17 12.62
C VAL A 99 -19.83 15.55 12.00
N ASN A 100 -20.77 15.95 11.15
CA ASN A 100 -20.78 17.27 10.52
C ASN A 100 -20.95 18.40 11.55
N SER A 101 -21.68 18.19 12.65
CA SER A 101 -21.77 19.18 13.74
C SER A 101 -20.39 19.50 14.35
N ILE A 102 -19.49 18.53 14.38
CA ILE A 102 -18.10 18.69 14.85
C ILE A 102 -17.26 19.38 13.76
N LEU A 103 -17.33 18.90 12.52
CA LEU A 103 -16.55 19.41 11.40
C LEU A 103 -16.86 20.87 11.08
N ASN A 104 -18.14 21.29 11.16
CA ASN A 104 -18.61 22.64 10.90
C ASN A 104 -17.98 23.68 11.84
N ARG A 105 -17.66 23.30 13.09
CA ARG A 105 -16.94 24.18 14.03
C ARG A 105 -15.53 24.54 13.55
N HIS A 106 -15.01 23.76 12.59
CA HIS A 106 -13.69 23.94 12.00
C HIS A 106 -13.76 24.31 10.51
N GLY A 107 -14.92 24.80 10.05
CA GLY A 107 -15.14 25.23 8.65
C GLY A 107 -15.02 24.09 7.63
N ARG A 108 -15.39 22.86 8.02
CA ARG A 108 -15.36 21.67 7.17
C ARG A 108 -16.72 21.00 7.12
N GLU A 109 -17.00 20.33 6.01
CA GLU A 109 -18.22 19.58 5.82
C GLU A 109 -17.93 18.29 5.04
N TYR A 110 -18.46 17.18 5.50
CA TYR A 110 -18.45 15.91 4.79
C TYR A 110 -19.76 15.78 4.00
N SER A 111 -19.67 15.58 2.67
CA SER A 111 -20.84 15.42 1.79
C SER A 111 -21.01 14.01 1.25
N GLY A 112 -20.02 13.14 1.38
CA GLY A 112 -20.02 11.78 0.82
C GLY A 112 -19.96 11.71 -0.70
N SER A 113 -19.59 12.80 -1.40
CA SER A 113 -19.60 12.87 -2.86
C SER A 113 -18.45 12.12 -3.51
N SER A 114 -17.31 11.94 -2.82
CA SER A 114 -16.11 11.31 -3.38
C SER A 114 -16.18 9.77 -3.35
N GLN A 115 -15.73 9.14 -4.43
CA GLN A 115 -15.40 7.71 -4.44
C GLN A 115 -13.98 7.50 -3.92
N ILE A 116 -13.71 6.30 -3.40
CA ILE A 116 -12.40 5.94 -2.84
C ILE A 116 -11.88 4.74 -3.61
N TYR A 117 -10.72 4.92 -4.25
CA TYR A 117 -10.03 3.87 -5.00
C TYR A 117 -8.77 3.43 -4.27
N HIS A 118 -8.54 2.12 -4.24
CA HIS A 118 -7.19 1.65 -3.97
C HIS A 118 -6.31 1.88 -5.20
N MET A 119 -5.04 2.24 -5.03
CA MET A 119 -4.13 2.50 -6.16
C MET A 119 -4.05 1.31 -7.13
N ILE A 120 -4.14 0.08 -6.63
CA ILE A 120 -4.16 -1.13 -7.46
C ILE A 120 -5.42 -1.18 -8.34
N SER A 121 -6.62 -0.92 -7.78
CA SER A 121 -7.83 -0.86 -8.60
C SER A 121 -7.79 0.32 -9.57
N PHE A 122 -7.26 1.46 -9.17
CA PHE A 122 -7.10 2.60 -10.07
C PHE A 122 -6.19 2.27 -11.27
N LEU A 123 -5.03 1.67 -11.03
CA LEU A 123 -4.11 1.28 -12.09
C LEU A 123 -4.67 0.18 -13.00
N HIS A 124 -5.44 -0.76 -12.43
CA HIS A 124 -6.02 -1.85 -13.19
C HIS A 124 -7.28 -1.44 -13.96
N ASP A 125 -8.24 -0.78 -13.30
CA ASP A 125 -9.57 -0.54 -13.84
C ASP A 125 -9.67 0.79 -14.61
N VAL A 126 -8.89 1.82 -14.20
CA VAL A 126 -8.96 3.15 -14.80
C VAL A 126 -7.84 3.38 -15.81
N VAL A 127 -6.60 3.05 -15.46
CA VAL A 127 -5.45 3.18 -16.39
C VAL A 127 -5.44 2.00 -17.36
N GLY A 128 -5.60 0.79 -16.86
CA GLY A 128 -5.59 -0.47 -17.61
C GLY A 128 -4.19 -1.09 -17.75
N PRO A 129 -4.07 -2.43 -17.56
CA PRO A 129 -2.79 -3.14 -17.69
C PRO A 129 -2.12 -2.98 -19.06
N GLU A 130 -2.89 -2.91 -20.13
CA GLU A 130 -2.34 -2.75 -21.48
C GLU A 130 -1.77 -1.32 -21.70
N ALA A 131 -2.39 -0.30 -21.12
CA ALA A 131 -1.84 1.05 -21.13
C ALA A 131 -0.55 1.13 -20.32
N VAL A 132 -0.49 0.48 -19.15
CA VAL A 132 0.75 0.33 -18.36
C VAL A 132 1.82 -0.35 -19.22
N LYS A 133 1.50 -1.52 -19.81
CA LYS A 133 2.43 -2.30 -20.65
C LYS A 133 3.01 -1.50 -21.80
N SER A 134 2.20 -0.69 -22.47
CA SER A 134 2.63 0.12 -23.61
C SER A 134 3.65 1.21 -23.26
N LYS A 135 3.79 1.56 -21.98
CA LYS A 135 4.70 2.59 -21.48
C LYS A 135 5.97 2.03 -20.85
N LEU A 136 6.07 0.70 -20.71
CA LEU A 136 7.27 0.09 -20.14
C LEU A 136 8.45 0.27 -21.08
N VAL A 137 9.59 0.67 -20.55
CA VAL A 137 10.88 0.77 -21.27
C VAL A 137 11.77 -0.43 -20.98
N GLN A 138 11.45 -1.19 -19.96
CA GLN A 138 12.11 -2.45 -19.58
C GLN A 138 11.12 -3.35 -18.81
N ALA A 139 11.41 -4.64 -18.75
CA ALA A 139 10.57 -5.63 -18.08
C ALA A 139 11.35 -6.39 -17.00
N LEU A 140 10.63 -6.91 -16.02
CA LEU A 140 11.16 -7.75 -14.94
C LEU A 140 11.23 -9.22 -15.37
N SER A 141 11.67 -9.51 -16.60
CA SER A 141 11.61 -10.85 -17.18
C SER A 141 12.29 -11.91 -16.31
N GLY A 142 11.49 -12.84 -15.82
CA GLY A 142 11.94 -13.95 -14.98
C GLY A 142 12.24 -13.60 -13.51
N LEU A 143 11.97 -12.36 -13.05
CA LEU A 143 12.03 -12.03 -11.63
C LEU A 143 10.92 -12.78 -10.88
N LYS A 144 11.29 -13.60 -9.91
CA LYS A 144 10.35 -14.37 -9.10
C LYS A 144 9.89 -13.55 -7.91
N CYS A 145 8.63 -13.10 -7.94
CA CYS A 145 8.04 -12.26 -6.91
C CYS A 145 7.03 -13.05 -6.07
N SER A 146 7.18 -13.07 -4.74
CA SER A 146 6.11 -13.54 -3.86
C SER A 146 5.15 -12.39 -3.55
N PRO A 147 3.83 -12.53 -3.82
CA PRO A 147 2.86 -11.48 -3.54
C PRO A 147 2.52 -11.45 -2.05
N GLN A 148 2.38 -10.26 -1.49
CA GLN A 148 1.85 -10.04 -0.15
C GLN A 148 0.65 -9.10 -0.22
N TYR A 149 -0.54 -9.68 -0.26
CA TYR A 149 -1.77 -8.90 -0.41
C TYR A 149 -2.16 -8.12 0.84
N GLY A 150 -1.79 -8.64 2.02
CA GLY A 150 -2.21 -8.09 3.29
C GLY A 150 -3.61 -8.55 3.72
N CYS A 151 -3.82 -8.63 5.04
CA CYS A 151 -5.03 -9.24 5.62
C CYS A 151 -6.31 -8.44 5.40
N ARG A 152 -6.23 -7.11 5.32
CA ARG A 152 -7.40 -6.22 5.22
C ARG A 152 -8.11 -6.34 3.87
N ILE A 153 -7.34 -6.38 2.80
CA ILE A 153 -7.86 -6.54 1.43
C ILE A 153 -8.60 -7.86 1.26
N LEU A 154 -8.06 -8.93 1.84
CA LEU A 154 -8.64 -10.27 1.72
C LEU A 154 -9.96 -10.44 2.48
N ARG A 155 -10.22 -9.59 3.48
CA ARG A 155 -11.47 -9.64 4.24
C ARG A 155 -12.64 -9.01 3.50
N GLU A 156 -12.40 -7.95 2.71
CA GLU A 156 -13.47 -7.08 2.23
C GLU A 156 -13.42 -6.76 0.72
N ASN A 157 -12.27 -6.96 0.07
CA ASN A 157 -12.05 -6.66 -1.34
C ASN A 157 -11.25 -7.76 -2.03
N LEU A 158 -11.87 -8.91 -2.20
CA LEU A 158 -11.25 -10.09 -2.81
C LEU A 158 -10.77 -9.87 -4.26
N ASP A 159 -11.30 -8.87 -4.96
CA ASP A 159 -10.93 -8.55 -6.34
C ASP A 159 -9.59 -7.79 -6.47
N LEU A 160 -9.06 -7.22 -5.40
CA LEU A 160 -7.76 -6.54 -5.45
C LEU A 160 -6.58 -7.49 -5.62
N ALA A 161 -6.66 -8.72 -5.10
CA ALA A 161 -5.58 -9.70 -5.27
C ALA A 161 -5.38 -10.07 -6.75
N PRO A 162 -6.39 -10.54 -7.50
CA PRO A 162 -6.20 -10.86 -8.92
C PRO A 162 -5.83 -9.62 -9.78
N LYS A 163 -6.30 -8.42 -9.42
CA LYS A 163 -5.86 -7.19 -10.09
C LYS A 163 -4.39 -6.89 -9.87
N PHE A 164 -3.92 -7.12 -8.64
CA PHE A 164 -2.51 -6.97 -8.30
C PHE A 164 -1.64 -7.97 -9.07
N ASP A 165 -2.04 -9.24 -9.10
CA ASP A 165 -1.34 -10.28 -9.83
C ASP A 165 -1.20 -9.91 -11.31
N ARG A 166 -2.32 -9.52 -11.94
CA ARG A 166 -2.31 -9.07 -13.33
C ARG A 166 -1.37 -7.90 -13.58
N LEU A 167 -1.32 -6.94 -12.65
CA LEU A 167 -0.41 -5.80 -12.76
C LEU A 167 1.06 -6.22 -12.60
N VAL A 168 1.38 -7.13 -11.67
CA VAL A 168 2.75 -7.65 -11.48
C VAL A 168 3.20 -8.44 -12.72
N GLU A 169 2.35 -9.30 -13.25
CA GLU A 169 2.61 -10.06 -14.49
C GLU A 169 2.78 -9.12 -15.70
N THR A 170 2.06 -8.01 -15.74
CA THR A 170 2.21 -6.98 -16.79
C THR A 170 3.61 -6.39 -16.83
N LEU A 171 4.33 -6.33 -15.71
CA LEU A 171 5.73 -5.92 -15.63
C LEU A 171 6.70 -7.02 -16.10
N GLY A 172 6.22 -8.23 -16.42
CA GLY A 172 7.03 -9.36 -16.85
C GLY A 172 7.61 -10.19 -15.70
N ALA A 173 7.21 -9.98 -14.46
CA ALA A 173 7.60 -10.80 -13.33
C ALA A 173 6.80 -12.10 -13.28
N GLN A 174 7.36 -13.11 -12.62
CA GLN A 174 6.71 -14.37 -12.32
C GLN A 174 6.25 -14.38 -10.87
N LEU A 175 4.97 -14.65 -10.64
CA LEU A 175 4.43 -14.82 -9.29
C LEU A 175 4.77 -16.19 -8.71
N ILE A 176 5.23 -16.21 -7.48
CA ILE A 176 5.47 -17.40 -6.67
C ILE A 176 4.53 -17.35 -5.47
N HIS A 177 3.44 -18.09 -5.57
CA HIS A 177 2.42 -18.17 -4.52
C HIS A 177 2.89 -19.08 -3.38
N THR A 178 2.51 -18.70 -2.16
CA THR A 178 2.82 -19.43 -0.92
C THR A 178 1.56 -19.52 -0.06
N ASP A 179 1.49 -20.50 0.85
CA ASP A 179 0.34 -20.64 1.74
C ASP A 179 0.21 -19.45 2.72
N THR A 180 1.33 -18.79 3.00
CA THR A 180 1.38 -17.62 3.89
C THR A 180 1.10 -16.28 3.20
N GLU A 181 0.90 -16.21 1.88
CA GLU A 181 0.63 -14.93 1.18
C GLU A 181 -0.57 -14.17 1.76
N ARG A 182 -1.55 -14.92 2.31
CA ARG A 182 -2.75 -14.41 2.97
C ARG A 182 -2.62 -14.25 4.48
N LEU A 183 -1.54 -14.74 5.07
CA LEU A 183 -1.25 -14.55 6.48
C LEU A 183 -0.95 -13.08 6.77
N CYS A 184 -1.46 -12.56 7.89
CA CYS A 184 -1.14 -11.21 8.33
C CYS A 184 0.37 -11.03 8.51
N CYS A 185 0.90 -9.87 8.08
CA CYS A 185 2.32 -9.55 8.24
C CYS A 185 2.77 -9.36 9.70
N GLY A 186 1.82 -9.24 10.65
CA GLY A 186 2.10 -9.08 12.07
C GLY A 186 1.94 -7.65 12.62
N VAL A 187 1.67 -6.63 11.81
CA VAL A 187 1.53 -5.24 12.30
C VAL A 187 0.52 -5.12 13.45
N PRO A 188 -0.73 -5.60 13.36
CA PRO A 188 -1.69 -5.45 14.45
C PRO A 188 -1.26 -6.18 15.73
N THR A 189 -0.67 -7.35 15.60
CA THR A 189 -0.25 -8.18 16.75
C THR A 189 1.01 -7.66 17.42
N MET A 190 1.83 -6.87 16.73
CA MET A 190 3.08 -6.32 17.28
C MET A 190 2.87 -5.46 18.52
N TYR A 191 1.71 -4.82 18.64
CA TYR A 191 1.40 -3.96 19.79
C TYR A 191 0.97 -4.75 21.03
N ALA A 192 0.47 -5.97 20.86
CA ALA A 192 -0.01 -6.81 21.94
C ALA A 192 1.03 -7.89 22.33
N ASP A 193 1.67 -8.49 21.34
CA ASP A 193 2.64 -9.56 21.48
C ASP A 193 3.71 -9.45 20.38
N PRO A 194 4.83 -8.75 20.63
CA PRO A 194 5.91 -8.57 19.67
C PRO A 194 6.56 -9.87 19.23
N ASP A 195 6.75 -10.84 20.14
CA ASP A 195 7.40 -12.12 19.84
C ASP A 195 6.52 -12.97 18.93
N PHE A 196 5.25 -13.12 19.26
CA PHE A 196 4.29 -13.78 18.38
C PHE A 196 4.22 -13.12 17.00
N SER A 197 4.23 -11.79 16.96
CA SER A 197 4.22 -11.05 15.71
C SER A 197 5.49 -11.31 14.87
N LEU A 198 6.63 -11.46 15.51
CA LEU A 198 7.90 -11.74 14.84
C LEU A 198 7.96 -13.18 14.34
N HIS A 199 7.83 -14.14 15.26
CA HIS A 199 8.11 -15.54 14.98
C HIS A 199 6.93 -16.28 14.31
N GLU A 200 5.69 -16.04 14.76
CA GLU A 200 4.51 -16.76 14.27
C GLU A 200 3.84 -16.06 13.05
N ARG A 201 4.31 -14.88 12.65
CA ARG A 201 3.78 -14.15 11.50
C ARG A 201 4.86 -13.83 10.47
N SER A 202 5.82 -12.98 10.83
CA SER A 202 6.81 -12.51 9.87
C SER A 202 7.82 -13.60 9.49
N GLU A 203 8.37 -14.30 10.47
CA GLU A 203 9.39 -15.33 10.24
C GLU A 203 8.83 -16.54 9.46
N VAL A 204 7.67 -17.09 9.88
CA VAL A 204 7.01 -18.19 9.17
C VAL A 204 6.84 -17.85 7.69
N LYS A 205 6.37 -16.64 7.40
CA LYS A 205 6.23 -16.13 6.04
C LYS A 205 7.57 -16.07 5.29
N LEU A 206 8.61 -15.49 5.89
CA LEU A 206 9.93 -15.34 5.30
C LEU A 206 10.57 -16.70 4.99
N ARG A 207 10.42 -17.69 5.89
CA ARG A 207 10.91 -19.06 5.69
C ARG A 207 10.26 -19.71 4.48
N GLU A 208 8.95 -19.63 4.36
CA GLU A 208 8.23 -20.22 3.25
C GLU A 208 8.58 -19.56 1.92
N ILE A 209 8.61 -18.22 1.87
CA ILE A 209 8.99 -17.46 0.69
C ILE A 209 10.41 -17.84 0.22
N LYS A 210 11.35 -17.96 1.16
CA LYS A 210 12.73 -18.41 0.88
C LYS A 210 12.77 -19.83 0.31
N GLN A 211 11.99 -20.75 0.91
CA GLN A 211 11.88 -22.14 0.44
C GLN A 211 11.25 -22.25 -0.95
N ALA A 212 10.28 -21.39 -1.24
CA ALA A 212 9.63 -21.33 -2.56
C ALA A 212 10.55 -20.73 -3.65
N GLY A 213 11.71 -20.18 -3.27
CA GLY A 213 12.69 -19.64 -4.19
C GLY A 213 12.29 -18.31 -4.81
N ALA A 214 11.46 -17.53 -4.15
CA ALA A 214 11.16 -16.16 -4.56
C ALA A 214 12.39 -15.25 -4.35
N GLU A 215 12.63 -14.34 -5.29
CA GLU A 215 13.77 -13.41 -5.29
C GLU A 215 13.42 -12.09 -4.58
N CYS A 216 12.14 -11.76 -4.45
CA CYS A 216 11.65 -10.61 -3.70
C CYS A 216 10.21 -10.84 -3.22
N ILE A 217 9.77 -10.01 -2.28
CA ILE A 217 8.37 -9.86 -1.86
C ILE A 217 7.83 -8.58 -2.48
N THR A 218 6.75 -8.69 -3.26
CA THR A 218 6.07 -7.52 -3.80
C THR A 218 4.72 -7.30 -3.12
N LEU A 219 4.38 -6.05 -2.87
CA LEU A 219 3.20 -5.66 -2.11
C LEU A 219 2.74 -4.24 -2.47
N PHE A 220 1.62 -3.82 -1.88
CA PHE A 220 1.05 -2.48 -2.04
C PHE A 220 0.61 -1.84 -0.71
N CYS A 221 0.99 -2.44 0.42
CA CYS A 221 0.71 -1.91 1.75
C CYS A 221 2.00 -1.49 2.46
N PRO A 222 2.23 -0.18 2.69
CA PRO A 222 3.47 0.30 3.32
C PRO A 222 3.66 -0.24 4.75
N ALA A 223 2.57 -0.49 5.49
CA ALA A 223 2.66 -1.07 6.83
C ALA A 223 3.19 -2.53 6.78
N CYS A 224 2.77 -3.31 5.77
CA CYS A 224 3.31 -4.65 5.57
C CYS A 224 4.78 -4.62 5.16
N ALA A 225 5.18 -3.69 4.28
CA ALA A 225 6.56 -3.52 3.86
C ALA A 225 7.47 -3.23 5.07
N GLU A 226 7.12 -2.23 5.85
CA GLU A 226 7.89 -1.84 7.06
C GLU A 226 8.02 -3.00 8.04
N ARG A 227 6.92 -3.74 8.29
CA ARG A 227 6.96 -4.87 9.22
C ARG A 227 7.87 -5.99 8.75
N ILE A 228 7.77 -6.38 7.48
CA ILE A 228 8.54 -7.49 6.93
C ILE A 228 10.03 -7.13 6.81
N GLU A 229 10.37 -5.90 6.42
CA GLU A 229 11.76 -5.44 6.42
C GLU A 229 12.36 -5.40 7.84
N ARG A 230 11.63 -4.83 8.81
CA ARG A 230 12.10 -4.81 10.21
C ARG A 230 12.27 -6.20 10.78
N ALA A 231 11.34 -7.10 10.50
CA ALA A 231 11.45 -8.49 10.95
C ALA A 231 12.75 -9.13 10.49
N GLN A 232 13.15 -8.93 9.22
CA GLN A 232 14.41 -9.45 8.71
C GLN A 232 15.63 -8.88 9.44
N VAL A 233 15.60 -7.59 9.80
CA VAL A 233 16.68 -6.94 10.58
C VAL A 233 16.78 -7.54 11.97
N THR A 234 15.65 -7.75 12.66
CA THR A 234 15.61 -8.35 14.00
C THR A 234 16.06 -9.80 13.97
N LEU A 235 15.50 -10.61 13.07
CA LEU A 235 15.84 -12.03 12.91
C LEU A 235 17.32 -12.24 12.55
N ARG A 236 17.93 -11.31 11.82
CA ARG A 236 19.38 -11.37 11.55
C ARG A 236 20.20 -11.24 12.83
N SER A 237 19.78 -10.45 13.81
CA SER A 237 20.45 -10.36 15.12
C SER A 237 20.30 -11.65 15.94
N GLU A 238 19.32 -12.48 15.61
CA GLU A 238 19.06 -13.80 16.20
C GLU A 238 19.73 -14.96 15.42
N GLY A 239 20.48 -14.63 14.35
CA GLY A 239 21.20 -15.60 13.54
C GLY A 239 20.45 -16.08 12.28
N GLU A 240 19.28 -15.54 11.99
CA GLU A 240 18.44 -15.91 10.83
C GLU A 240 18.54 -14.84 9.73
N ASP A 241 19.31 -15.11 8.68
CA ASP A 241 19.48 -14.18 7.56
C ASP A 241 18.64 -14.58 6.34
N PHE A 242 17.57 -13.83 6.08
CA PHE A 242 16.70 -14.01 4.93
C PHE A 242 17.17 -13.21 3.72
N ASN A 243 17.48 -11.94 3.92
CA ASN A 243 17.96 -11.01 2.89
C ASN A 243 17.07 -10.97 1.62
N ILE A 244 15.75 -11.03 1.79
CA ILE A 244 14.78 -11.01 0.71
C ILE A 244 14.28 -9.56 0.53
N PRO A 245 14.53 -8.90 -0.61
CA PRO A 245 14.03 -7.56 -0.88
C PRO A 245 12.52 -7.47 -0.72
N VAL A 246 12.05 -6.41 -0.08
CA VAL A 246 10.61 -6.09 0.05
C VAL A 246 10.35 -4.82 -0.72
N VAL A 247 9.54 -4.90 -1.76
CA VAL A 247 9.37 -3.80 -2.71
C VAL A 247 7.90 -3.50 -2.95
N ASN A 248 7.52 -2.22 -2.90
CA ASN A 248 6.18 -1.82 -3.29
C ASN A 248 6.02 -1.94 -4.81
N TYR A 249 4.85 -2.38 -5.26
CA TYR A 249 4.54 -2.48 -6.70
C TYR A 249 4.86 -1.19 -7.47
N LEU A 250 4.59 -0.04 -6.86
CA LEU A 250 4.86 1.26 -7.50
C LEU A 250 6.35 1.52 -7.75
N GLU A 251 7.23 0.93 -6.96
CA GLU A 251 8.67 1.00 -7.18
C GLU A 251 9.09 0.11 -8.36
N LEU A 252 8.55 -1.12 -8.43
CA LEU A 252 8.74 -2.00 -9.60
C LEU A 252 8.22 -1.33 -10.88
N LEU A 253 7.03 -0.75 -10.81
CA LEU A 253 6.43 -0.01 -11.93
C LEU A 253 7.32 1.16 -12.36
N ALA A 254 7.78 1.98 -11.42
CA ALA A 254 8.65 3.13 -11.71
C ALA A 254 9.95 2.68 -12.39
N LEU A 255 10.59 1.64 -11.88
CA LEU A 255 11.77 1.05 -12.50
C LEU A 255 11.48 0.59 -13.93
N CYS A 256 10.38 -0.13 -14.15
CA CYS A 256 9.99 -0.57 -15.49
C CYS A 256 9.63 0.58 -16.43
N LEU A 257 9.19 1.72 -15.92
CA LEU A 257 8.94 2.95 -16.65
C LEU A 257 10.20 3.80 -16.86
N GLY A 258 11.38 3.32 -16.43
CA GLY A 258 12.68 3.93 -16.68
C GLY A 258 13.22 4.82 -15.57
N ALA A 259 12.66 4.75 -14.36
CA ALA A 259 13.27 5.42 -13.22
C ALA A 259 14.62 4.77 -12.87
N SER A 260 15.59 5.59 -12.50
CA SER A 260 16.83 5.11 -11.92
C SER A 260 16.63 4.67 -10.46
N PRO A 261 17.50 3.80 -9.93
CA PRO A 261 17.45 3.41 -8.51
C PRO A 261 17.50 4.60 -7.53
N SER A 262 18.21 5.66 -7.89
CA SER A 262 18.29 6.88 -7.06
C SER A 262 16.99 7.69 -7.08
N GLU A 263 16.32 7.76 -8.21
CA GLU A 263 15.02 8.47 -8.34
C GLU A 263 13.94 7.83 -7.50
N ILE A 264 13.91 6.50 -7.40
CA ILE A 264 12.98 5.80 -6.49
C ILE A 264 13.48 5.71 -5.05
N GLY A 265 14.71 6.15 -4.74
CA GLY A 265 15.25 6.07 -3.38
C GLY A 265 15.59 4.65 -2.93
N ALA A 266 16.01 3.76 -3.82
CA ALA A 266 16.31 2.35 -3.54
C ALA A 266 17.33 2.13 -2.38
N HIS A 267 18.18 3.13 -2.11
CA HIS A 267 19.16 3.09 -1.01
C HIS A 267 18.55 3.28 0.38
N LEU A 268 17.27 3.63 0.48
CA LEU A 268 16.56 3.84 1.75
C LEU A 268 15.97 2.54 2.33
N HIS A 269 15.97 1.46 1.55
CA HIS A 269 15.51 0.15 2.03
C HIS A 269 16.45 -0.45 3.05
N ARG A 270 15.91 -1.13 4.08
CA ARG A 270 16.71 -1.86 5.09
C ARG A 270 17.29 -3.15 4.53
N VAL A 271 16.59 -3.75 3.58
CA VAL A 271 17.05 -4.91 2.81
C VAL A 271 17.35 -4.43 1.39
N PRO A 272 18.61 -4.56 0.92
CA PRO A 272 19.02 -4.03 -0.38
C PRO A 272 18.21 -4.60 -1.55
N LEU A 273 17.86 -3.76 -2.51
CA LEU A 273 17.12 -4.14 -3.73
C LEU A 273 18.03 -4.71 -4.84
N ASN A 274 19.30 -5.02 -4.55
CA ASN A 274 20.29 -5.48 -5.54
C ASN A 274 19.79 -6.59 -6.47
N PRO A 275 19.13 -7.68 -5.99
CA PRO A 275 18.63 -8.73 -6.87
C PRO A 275 17.68 -8.23 -7.95
N ILE A 276 16.81 -7.26 -7.60
CA ILE A 276 15.86 -6.63 -8.51
C ILE A 276 16.61 -5.74 -9.51
N LEU A 277 17.52 -4.89 -9.01
CA LEU A 277 18.27 -3.94 -9.84
C LEU A 277 19.20 -4.62 -10.84
N GLU A 278 19.74 -5.78 -10.49
CA GLU A 278 20.54 -6.60 -11.39
C GLU A 278 19.72 -7.23 -12.52
N ARG A 279 18.49 -7.62 -12.24
CA ARG A 279 17.55 -8.11 -13.27
C ARG A 279 17.23 -7.05 -14.29
N ILE A 280 16.88 -5.87 -13.82
CA ILE A 280 16.53 -4.73 -14.67
C ILE A 280 17.69 -4.34 -15.61
N ARG A 281 18.93 -4.36 -15.13
CA ARG A 281 20.12 -4.05 -15.94
C ARG A 281 20.42 -5.10 -17.02
N LYS A 282 19.98 -6.34 -16.83
CA LYS A 282 20.26 -7.47 -17.75
C LYS A 282 19.18 -7.63 -18.84
N THR A 283 18.09 -6.89 -18.77
CA THR A 283 17.05 -6.96 -19.80
C THR A 283 17.36 -5.91 -20.86
N PRO A 284 17.77 -6.32 -22.10
CA PRO A 284 18.10 -5.40 -23.20
C PRO A 284 16.86 -4.70 -23.78
#